data_29d6dc9c0017b8607c725195feff8675
#
_entry.id   29d6dc9c0017b8607c725195feff8675
#
_cell.length_a   1.000
_cell.length_b   1.000
_cell.length_c   1.000
_cell.angle_alpha   90.00
_cell.angle_beta   90.00
_cell.angle_gamma   90.00
#
_symmetry.space_group_name_H-M   'P 1'
#
loop_
_entity.id
_entity.type
_entity.pdbx_description
1 polymer ?
#
loop_
_entity_poly.entity_id
_entity_poly.type
_entity_poly.pdbx_seq_one_letter_code
_entity_poly.pdbx_strand_id
1 'polypeptide(L)'
;MKKVLIVDDSLFMRQSIKSTLMNSGKYIIVGEAATGDQGIELSLDLQPDIITMDNILPDMLGIDIIKELRKEEVMAKIIMVSAVGQESIIQECRASGADDYLVKPFSNESLIERIDKLALELN
;
A
#
# COMPACT_ATOMS: atom_id res chain seq x y z
N MET A 1 -7.41 15.35 5.55
CA MET A 1 -6.74 14.55 4.49
C MET A 1 -6.61 13.11 4.94
N LYS A 2 -6.72 12.18 4.02
CA LYS A 2 -6.53 10.77 4.34
C LYS A 2 -5.05 10.48 4.58
N LYS A 3 -4.78 9.62 5.55
CA LYS A 3 -3.43 9.25 5.98
C LYS A 3 -2.95 8.03 5.19
N VAL A 4 -1.78 8.14 4.58
CA VAL A 4 -1.19 7.07 3.78
C VAL A 4 0.14 6.62 4.38
N LEU A 5 0.30 5.31 4.51
CA LEU A 5 1.57 4.67 4.83
C LEU A 5 2.11 4.01 3.57
N ILE A 6 3.39 4.21 3.27
CA ILE A 6 4.04 3.63 2.09
C ILE A 6 5.02 2.55 2.54
N VAL A 7 4.84 1.33 2.07
CA VAL A 7 5.69 0.18 2.40
C VAL A 7 6.34 -0.35 1.12
N ASP A 8 7.61 -0.06 0.93
CA ASP A 8 8.38 -0.46 -0.26
C ASP A 8 9.87 -0.36 0.11
N ASP A 9 10.68 -1.33 -0.26
CA ASP A 9 12.11 -1.31 0.04
C ASP A 9 12.91 -0.37 -0.87
N SER A 10 12.33 0.09 -1.98
CA SER A 10 12.96 1.03 -2.89
C SER A 10 12.73 2.47 -2.44
N LEU A 11 13.79 3.16 -2.08
CA LEU A 11 13.72 4.59 -1.75
C LEU A 11 13.15 5.39 -2.91
N PHE A 12 13.58 5.07 -4.13
CA PHE A 12 13.08 5.75 -5.33
C PHE A 12 11.56 5.60 -5.46
N MET A 13 11.04 4.40 -5.25
CA MET A 13 9.61 4.14 -5.37
C MET A 13 8.84 4.86 -4.26
N ARG A 14 9.34 4.82 -3.02
CA ARG A 14 8.68 5.54 -1.91
C ARG A 14 8.61 7.03 -2.20
N GLN A 15 9.70 7.63 -2.69
CA GLN A 15 9.72 9.05 -3.02
C GLN A 15 8.76 9.39 -4.16
N SER A 16 8.68 8.52 -5.17
CA SER A 16 7.78 8.71 -6.31
C SER A 16 6.32 8.68 -5.87
N ILE A 17 5.94 7.69 -5.09
CA ILE A 17 4.57 7.57 -4.57
C ILE A 17 4.25 8.76 -3.65
N LYS A 18 5.15 9.08 -2.74
CA LYS A 18 5.00 10.20 -1.81
C LYS A 18 4.78 11.52 -2.54
N SER A 19 5.66 11.81 -3.50
CA SER A 19 5.58 13.05 -4.28
C SER A 19 4.26 13.15 -5.04
N THR A 20 3.86 12.07 -5.70
CA THR A 20 2.61 12.04 -6.46
C THR A 20 1.40 12.30 -5.58
N LEU A 21 1.32 11.63 -4.43
CA LEU A 21 0.19 11.77 -3.52
C LEU A 21 0.17 13.14 -2.83
N MET A 22 1.32 13.64 -2.43
CA MET A 22 1.42 14.96 -1.80
C MET A 22 1.03 16.07 -2.78
N ASN A 23 1.45 15.96 -4.03
CA ASN A 23 1.13 16.96 -5.05
C ASN A 23 -0.37 17.01 -5.37
N SER A 24 -1.10 15.93 -5.11
CA SER A 24 -2.55 15.92 -5.30
C SER A 24 -3.28 16.82 -4.29
N GLY A 25 -2.66 17.10 -3.15
CA GLY A 25 -3.26 17.93 -2.10
C GLY A 25 -4.33 17.23 -1.27
N LYS A 26 -4.57 15.94 -1.48
CA LYS A 26 -5.64 15.20 -0.83
C LYS A 26 -5.17 14.22 0.25
N TYR A 27 -3.87 13.94 0.31
CA TYR A 27 -3.31 12.92 1.18
C TYR A 27 -2.16 13.46 2.01
N ILE A 28 -1.98 12.88 3.20
CA ILE A 28 -0.82 13.13 4.04
C ILE A 28 -0.08 11.80 4.22
N ILE A 29 1.23 11.81 4.00
CA ILE A 29 2.07 10.64 4.18
C ILE A 29 2.49 10.60 5.66
N VAL A 30 1.96 9.63 6.39
CA VAL A 30 2.22 9.54 7.83
C VAL A 30 3.44 8.70 8.17
N GLY A 31 3.93 7.91 7.22
CA GLY A 31 5.12 7.11 7.44
C GLY A 31 5.56 6.36 6.20
N GLU A 32 6.78 5.84 6.26
CA GLU A 32 7.38 5.02 5.22
C GLU A 32 8.07 3.84 5.89
N ALA A 33 7.96 2.66 5.28
CA ALA A 33 8.62 1.46 5.75
C ALA A 33 9.37 0.79 4.60
N ALA A 34 10.57 0.30 4.88
CA ALA A 34 11.41 -0.40 3.91
C ALA A 34 11.40 -1.91 4.11
N THR A 35 10.81 -2.40 5.20
CA THR A 35 10.74 -3.82 5.54
C THR A 35 9.34 -4.20 5.97
N GLY A 36 9.05 -5.50 5.96
CA GLY A 36 7.76 -6.02 6.39
C GLY A 36 7.51 -5.77 7.87
N ASP A 37 8.49 -6.04 8.72
CA ASP A 37 8.37 -5.81 10.16
C ASP A 37 8.04 -4.35 10.46
N GLN A 38 8.75 -3.43 9.82
CA GLN A 38 8.51 -2.00 9.99
C GLN A 38 7.12 -1.62 9.48
N GLY A 39 6.71 -2.20 8.35
CA GLY A 39 5.38 -1.96 7.79
C GLY A 39 4.26 -2.37 8.74
N ILE A 40 4.39 -3.53 9.38
CA ILE A 40 3.42 -4.01 10.36
C ILE A 40 3.41 -3.07 11.58
N GLU A 41 4.58 -2.77 12.13
CA GLU A 41 4.69 -1.90 13.30
C GLU A 41 4.05 -0.53 13.05
N LEU A 42 4.39 0.11 11.94
CA LEU A 42 3.86 1.44 11.61
C LEU A 42 2.36 1.39 11.29
N SER A 43 1.87 0.30 10.69
CA SER A 43 0.45 0.14 10.44
C SER A 43 -0.34 0.10 11.74
N LEU A 44 0.17 -0.58 12.75
CA LEU A 44 -0.48 -0.67 14.06
C LEU A 44 -0.38 0.65 14.83
N ASP A 45 0.79 1.29 14.79
CA ASP A 45 1.04 2.52 15.56
C ASP A 45 0.34 3.74 14.97
N LEU A 46 0.39 3.90 13.64
CA LEU A 46 -0.08 5.13 12.99
C LEU A 46 -1.54 5.07 12.55
N GLN A 47 -2.10 3.90 12.45
CA GLN A 47 -3.49 3.68 12.02
C GLN A 47 -3.80 4.45 10.74
N PRO A 48 -3.06 4.19 9.63
CA PRO A 48 -3.31 4.90 8.38
C PRO A 48 -4.67 4.52 7.79
N ASP A 49 -5.18 5.38 6.92
CA ASP A 49 -6.41 5.10 6.18
C ASP A 49 -6.14 4.19 4.98
N ILE A 50 -4.98 4.38 4.35
CA ILE A 50 -4.57 3.66 3.15
C ILE A 50 -3.11 3.24 3.30
N ILE A 51 -2.81 2.03 2.84
CA ILE A 51 -1.44 1.49 2.82
C ILE A 51 -1.10 1.09 1.39
N THR A 52 0.02 1.60 0.86
CA THR A 52 0.60 1.06 -0.37
C THR A 52 1.62 0.01 0.03
N MET A 53 1.53 -1.19 -0.55
CA MET A 53 2.31 -2.34 -0.11
C MET A 53 3.03 -3.01 -1.28
N ASP A 54 4.36 -3.04 -1.26
CA ASP A 54 5.13 -3.84 -2.19
C ASP A 54 4.95 -5.33 -1.83
N ASN A 55 4.91 -6.19 -2.84
CA ASN A 55 4.73 -7.62 -2.60
C ASN A 55 6.03 -8.31 -2.16
N ILE A 56 7.19 -7.80 -2.57
CA ILE A 56 8.49 -8.44 -2.26
C ILE A 56 9.33 -7.47 -1.45
N LEU A 57 9.44 -7.78 -0.16
CA LEU A 57 10.26 -7.02 0.79
C LEU A 57 11.43 -7.89 1.25
N PRO A 58 12.49 -7.30 1.84
CA PRO A 58 13.69 -8.07 2.20
C PRO A 58 13.42 -9.21 3.18
N ASP A 59 12.47 -9.03 4.07
CA ASP A 59 12.19 -9.96 5.17
C ASP A 59 10.89 -10.74 5.01
N MET A 60 9.93 -10.26 4.21
CA MET A 60 8.59 -10.85 4.08
C MET A 60 8.01 -10.57 2.71
N LEU A 61 7.04 -11.40 2.32
CA LEU A 61 6.18 -11.08 1.18
C LEU A 61 5.05 -10.16 1.63
N GLY A 62 4.66 -9.22 0.77
CA GLY A 62 3.55 -8.30 1.07
C GLY A 62 2.26 -9.03 1.39
N ILE A 63 2.00 -10.17 0.71
CA ILE A 63 0.81 -10.99 0.97
C ILE A 63 0.77 -11.49 2.42
N ASP A 64 1.92 -11.86 2.98
CA ASP A 64 1.99 -12.31 4.37
C ASP A 64 1.77 -11.16 5.35
N ILE A 65 2.26 -9.97 4.99
CA ILE A 65 2.00 -8.76 5.78
C ILE A 65 0.51 -8.46 5.81
N ILE A 66 -0.17 -8.54 4.67
CA ILE A 66 -1.60 -8.30 4.59
C ILE A 66 -2.37 -9.27 5.48
N LYS A 67 -2.01 -10.55 5.43
CA LYS A 67 -2.65 -11.56 6.29
C LYS A 67 -2.48 -11.22 7.76
N GLU A 68 -1.28 -10.80 8.15
CA GLU A 68 -1.01 -10.41 9.54
C GLU A 68 -1.81 -9.18 9.94
N LEU A 69 -1.87 -8.16 9.08
CA LEU A 69 -2.63 -6.95 9.36
C LEU A 69 -4.12 -7.23 9.52
N ARG A 70 -4.68 -8.08 8.65
CA ARG A 70 -6.10 -8.43 8.75
C ARG A 70 -6.41 -9.26 9.99
N LYS A 71 -5.47 -10.11 10.39
CA LYS A 71 -5.58 -10.88 11.65
C LYS A 71 -5.59 -9.94 12.85
N GLU A 72 -4.83 -8.86 12.80
CA GLU A 72 -4.80 -7.83 13.83
C GLU A 72 -5.96 -6.82 13.69
N GLU A 73 -6.90 -7.09 12.80
CA GLU A 73 -8.10 -6.28 12.58
C GLU A 73 -7.79 -4.86 12.08
N VAL A 74 -6.70 -4.69 11.36
CA VAL A 74 -6.37 -3.42 10.70
C VAL A 74 -7.37 -3.20 9.56
N MET A 75 -8.07 -2.08 9.58
CA MET A 75 -9.15 -1.78 8.63
C MET A 75 -8.71 -0.88 7.48
N ALA A 76 -7.44 -0.48 7.42
CA ALA A 76 -6.92 0.35 6.34
C ALA A 76 -7.18 -0.29 4.98
N LYS A 77 -7.44 0.52 3.98
CA LYS A 77 -7.45 0.05 2.59
C LYS A 77 -6.02 -0.24 2.17
N ILE A 78 -5.81 -1.38 1.55
CA ILE A 78 -4.47 -1.81 1.13
C ILE A 78 -4.44 -1.97 -0.38
N ILE A 79 -3.54 -1.25 -1.05
CA ILE A 79 -3.25 -1.44 -2.45
C ILE A 79 -1.86 -2.05 -2.60
N MET A 80 -1.80 -3.22 -3.26
CA MET A 80 -0.53 -3.82 -3.64
C MET A 80 0.07 -3.06 -4.81
N VAL A 81 1.37 -2.78 -4.74
CA VAL A 81 2.11 -2.10 -5.81
C VAL A 81 3.30 -2.98 -6.13
N SER A 82 3.26 -3.73 -7.23
CA SER A 82 4.22 -4.79 -7.50
C SER A 82 4.52 -4.94 -8.98
N ALA A 83 5.75 -5.40 -9.30
CA ALA A 83 6.13 -5.72 -10.67
C ALA A 83 5.47 -7.02 -11.17
N VAL A 84 4.91 -7.83 -10.27
CA VAL A 84 4.28 -9.11 -10.63
C VAL A 84 2.85 -8.86 -11.07
N GLY A 85 2.57 -9.14 -12.36
CA GLY A 85 1.26 -8.88 -12.96
C GLY A 85 0.45 -10.13 -13.30
N GLN A 86 0.85 -11.31 -12.78
CA GLN A 86 0.13 -12.55 -13.03
C GLN A 86 -1.22 -12.56 -12.32
N GLU A 87 -2.27 -12.94 -13.03
CA GLU A 87 -3.63 -12.92 -12.51
C GLU A 87 -3.78 -13.79 -11.25
N SER A 88 -3.13 -14.95 -11.23
CA SER A 88 -3.19 -15.84 -10.05
C SER A 88 -2.63 -15.17 -8.79
N ILE A 89 -1.58 -14.39 -8.93
CA ILE A 89 -0.97 -13.66 -7.79
C ILE A 89 -1.87 -12.50 -7.36
N ILE A 90 -2.44 -11.79 -8.32
CA ILE A 90 -3.38 -10.70 -8.04
C ILE A 90 -4.58 -11.22 -7.24
N GLN A 91 -5.15 -12.35 -7.69
CA GLN A 91 -6.29 -12.95 -6.99
C GLN A 91 -5.93 -13.46 -5.60
N GLU A 92 -4.74 -14.02 -5.44
CA GLU A 92 -4.26 -14.45 -4.13
C GLU A 92 -4.10 -13.27 -3.16
N CYS A 93 -3.59 -12.15 -3.65
CA CYS A 93 -3.47 -10.94 -2.84
C CYS A 93 -4.84 -10.42 -2.42
N ARG A 94 -5.79 -10.39 -3.34
CA ARG A 94 -7.16 -9.96 -3.01
C ARG A 94 -7.83 -10.89 -2.01
N ALA A 95 -7.66 -12.19 -2.18
CA ALA A 95 -8.19 -13.19 -1.26
C ALA A 95 -7.58 -13.06 0.14
N SER A 96 -6.36 -12.53 0.23
CA SER A 96 -5.67 -12.33 1.51
C SER A 96 -6.06 -11.02 2.19
N GLY A 97 -6.81 -10.16 1.51
CA GLY A 97 -7.31 -8.92 2.10
C GLY A 97 -6.86 -7.63 1.45
N ALA A 98 -6.15 -7.70 0.30
CA ALA A 98 -5.83 -6.51 -0.47
C ALA A 98 -7.09 -5.96 -1.14
N ASP A 99 -7.25 -4.65 -1.14
CA ASP A 99 -8.41 -3.98 -1.75
C ASP A 99 -8.19 -3.66 -3.22
N ASP A 100 -6.94 -3.52 -3.64
CA ASP A 100 -6.60 -3.26 -5.04
C ASP A 100 -5.17 -3.71 -5.33
N TYR A 101 -4.80 -3.69 -6.62
CA TYR A 101 -3.50 -4.12 -7.09
C TYR A 101 -3.07 -3.26 -8.28
N LEU A 102 -1.89 -2.67 -8.19
CA LEU A 102 -1.34 -1.81 -9.25
C LEU A 102 0.00 -2.38 -9.71
N VAL A 103 0.12 -2.70 -11.00
CA VAL A 103 1.32 -3.32 -11.56
C VAL A 103 2.35 -2.24 -11.96
N LYS A 104 3.59 -2.41 -11.55
CA LYS A 104 4.71 -1.55 -11.94
C LYS A 104 5.20 -1.93 -13.35
N PRO A 105 5.59 -0.98 -14.18
CA PRO A 105 5.51 0.47 -13.97
C PRO A 105 4.10 0.99 -14.17
N PHE A 106 3.75 2.08 -13.50
CA PHE A 106 2.44 2.71 -13.62
C PHE A 106 2.61 4.23 -13.76
N SER A 107 1.57 4.89 -14.27
CA SER A 107 1.57 6.36 -14.37
C SER A 107 1.12 6.99 -13.06
N ASN A 108 1.50 8.24 -12.84
CA ASN A 108 1.03 8.99 -11.67
C ASN A 108 -0.50 9.08 -11.64
N GLU A 109 -1.11 9.23 -12.82
CA GLU A 109 -2.56 9.29 -12.97
C GLU A 109 -3.22 7.98 -12.53
N SER A 110 -2.65 6.83 -12.90
CA SER A 110 -3.17 5.54 -12.48
C SER A 110 -3.11 5.36 -10.97
N LEU A 111 -2.00 5.78 -10.36
CA LEU A 111 -1.85 5.69 -8.90
C LEU A 111 -2.91 6.54 -8.21
N ILE A 112 -3.04 7.80 -8.61
CA ILE A 112 -4.00 8.72 -8.00
C ILE A 112 -5.42 8.20 -8.19
N GLU A 113 -5.78 7.74 -9.39
CA GLU A 113 -7.11 7.19 -9.67
C GLU A 113 -7.46 6.04 -8.74
N ARG A 114 -6.53 5.10 -8.56
CA ARG A 114 -6.74 3.94 -7.70
C ARG A 114 -6.84 4.33 -6.23
N ILE A 115 -5.98 5.22 -5.77
CA ILE A 115 -6.00 5.69 -4.38
C ILE A 115 -7.28 6.49 -4.11
N ASP A 116 -7.68 7.36 -5.04
CA ASP A 116 -8.92 8.14 -4.90
C ASP A 116 -10.13 7.22 -4.78
N LYS A 117 -10.16 6.14 -5.56
CA LYS A 117 -11.25 5.16 -5.50
C LYS A 117 -11.31 4.51 -4.12
N LEU A 118 -10.16 4.11 -3.58
CA LEU A 118 -10.11 3.53 -2.24
C LEU A 118 -10.54 4.53 -1.17
N ALA A 119 -10.13 5.78 -1.32
CA ALA A 119 -10.50 6.84 -0.38
C ALA A 119 -12.02 7.07 -0.34
N LEU A 120 -12.71 6.93 -1.47
CA LEU A 120 -14.17 7.04 -1.53
C LEU A 120 -14.88 5.91 -0.78
N GLU A 121 -14.23 4.77 -0.61
CA GLU A 121 -14.78 3.62 0.11
C GLU A 121 -14.59 3.74 1.63
N LEU A 122 -13.85 4.75 2.08
CA LEU A 122 -13.64 5.05 3.50
C LEU A 122 -14.72 6.01 3.99
N ASN A 123 -15.25 5.73 5.15
CA ASN A 123 -16.27 6.61 5.74
C ASN A 123 -15.79 7.21 7.04
#